data_34242b70d78948907e2d321b9865cc0c
#
_entry.id   34242b70d78948907e2d321b9865cc0c
#
_cell.length_a   1.000
_cell.length_b   1.000
_cell.length_c   1.000
_cell.angle_alpha   90.00
_cell.angle_beta   90.00
_cell.angle_gamma   90.00
#
_symmetry.space_group_name_H-M   'P 1'
#
loop_
_entity.id
_entity.type
_entity.pdbx_description
1 polymer ?
#
loop_
_entity_poly.entity_id
_entity_poly.type
_entity_poly.pdbx_seq_one_letter_code
_entity_poly.pdbx_strand_id
1 'polypeptide(L)'
;FTLLLPILTFSQEKGLDEKINDIIKPAVDAMASVFFYKPLESFGFDMPLVVLWLVVGATFFTIYMGFINLKGIKHAYQLIRGDYDKPGDEGEVSHFQALVTALSGTVGLGNIAGVAVAISLGGAGATFWMILAGFLGMSSKFVECTLGVKYRKLNDLGEVSGGPMYYLSEGLRRKGYAGLGKVLAVVFAILAIGGSFGGGNMFQANQSFAQLANVFPVFEGKGFWYGLVVAFFVGIVIIGGIKKISSVTDK
;
A
#
# COMPACT_ATOMS: atom_id res chain seq x y z
N PHE A 1 5.71 3.38 64.57
CA PHE A 1 5.61 2.03 63.98
C PHE A 1 5.39 2.17 62.48
N THR A 2 6.47 2.26 61.74
CA THR A 2 6.48 2.37 60.27
C THR A 2 6.65 0.99 59.70
N LEU A 3 5.57 0.37 59.23
CA LEU A 3 5.60 -0.88 58.48
C LEU A 3 6.18 -0.62 57.11
N LEU A 4 7.41 -1.00 56.87
CA LEU A 4 8.05 -1.20 55.57
C LEU A 4 7.36 -2.38 54.88
N LEU A 5 6.42 -2.09 53.98
CA LEU A 5 5.97 -3.05 52.98
C LEU A 5 7.06 -3.13 51.91
N PRO A 6 7.61 -4.31 51.59
CA PRO A 6 8.48 -4.46 50.47
C PRO A 6 7.61 -4.24 49.19
N ILE A 7 7.95 -3.24 48.44
CA ILE A 7 7.43 -3.08 47.08
C ILE A 7 7.99 -4.26 46.28
N LEU A 8 7.20 -5.31 46.17
CA LEU A 8 7.43 -6.36 45.18
C LEU A 8 7.31 -5.72 43.81
N THR A 9 8.43 -5.29 43.28
CA THR A 9 8.56 -5.03 41.87
C THR A 9 8.33 -6.35 41.13
N PHE A 10 7.08 -6.63 40.81
CA PHE A 10 6.78 -7.61 39.77
C PHE A 10 7.45 -7.11 38.51
N SER A 11 8.58 -7.73 38.17
CA SER A 11 9.10 -7.69 36.82
C SER A 11 7.97 -8.23 35.93
N GLN A 12 7.20 -7.35 35.30
CA GLN A 12 6.25 -7.77 34.29
C GLN A 12 7.09 -8.47 33.22
N GLU A 13 6.91 -9.78 33.09
CA GLU A 13 7.46 -10.49 31.96
C GLU A 13 6.94 -9.79 30.69
N LYS A 14 7.87 -9.37 29.85
CA LYS A 14 7.53 -8.73 28.56
C LYS A 14 6.52 -9.60 27.82
N GLY A 15 5.43 -9.02 27.39
CA GLY A 15 4.43 -9.67 26.56
C GLY A 15 5.04 -10.28 25.30
N LEU A 16 4.35 -11.20 24.67
CA LEU A 16 4.82 -11.85 23.44
C LEU A 16 5.04 -10.82 22.32
N ASP A 17 4.22 -9.80 22.26
CA ASP A 17 4.29 -8.64 21.36
C ASP A 17 5.56 -7.82 21.59
N GLU A 18 5.93 -7.54 22.85
CA GLU A 18 7.17 -6.83 23.19
C GLU A 18 8.41 -7.65 22.82
N LYS A 19 8.41 -8.96 23.08
CA LYS A 19 9.52 -9.85 22.69
C LYS A 19 9.71 -9.89 21.17
N ILE A 20 8.63 -9.98 20.42
CA ILE A 20 8.66 -9.94 18.94
C ILE A 20 9.17 -8.58 18.45
N ASN A 21 8.68 -7.50 19.04
CA ASN A 21 9.12 -6.16 18.68
C ASN A 21 10.61 -5.94 18.93
N ASP A 22 11.14 -6.40 20.07
CA ASP A 22 12.56 -6.30 20.40
C ASP A 22 13.46 -7.05 19.39
N ILE A 23 12.99 -8.19 18.88
CA ILE A 23 13.71 -8.97 17.86
C ILE A 23 13.72 -8.27 16.50
N ILE A 24 12.59 -7.68 16.12
CA ILE A 24 12.42 -7.08 14.78
C ILE A 24 12.94 -5.65 14.73
N LYS A 25 12.90 -4.93 15.85
CA LYS A 25 13.26 -3.51 15.96
C LYS A 25 14.61 -3.16 15.33
N PRO A 26 15.73 -3.88 15.54
CA PRO A 26 17.00 -3.53 14.91
C PRO A 26 16.94 -3.53 13.37
N ALA A 27 16.21 -4.49 12.79
CA ALA A 27 16.02 -4.54 11.34
C ALA A 27 15.15 -3.37 10.84
N VAL A 28 14.09 -3.05 11.58
CA VAL A 28 13.22 -1.89 11.27
C VAL A 28 14.01 -0.58 11.38
N ASP A 29 14.79 -0.40 12.44
CA ASP A 29 15.59 0.81 12.65
C ASP A 29 16.67 0.97 11.56
N ALA A 30 17.31 -0.12 11.12
CA ALA A 30 18.25 -0.11 10.02
C ALA A 30 17.59 0.29 8.69
N MET A 31 16.41 -0.26 8.39
CA MET A 31 15.63 0.14 7.21
C MET A 31 15.17 1.59 7.31
N ALA A 32 14.65 2.00 8.45
CA ALA A 32 14.19 3.36 8.68
C ALA A 32 15.32 4.39 8.52
N SER A 33 16.54 4.07 8.99
CA SER A 33 17.70 4.96 8.82
C SER A 33 18.05 5.22 7.36
N VAL A 34 17.80 4.28 6.46
CA VAL A 34 18.02 4.46 5.01
C VAL A 34 16.87 5.25 4.38
N PHE A 35 15.62 4.86 4.62
CA PHE A 35 14.47 5.49 3.97
C PHE A 35 14.21 6.92 4.45
N PHE A 36 14.42 7.17 5.75
CA PHE A 36 14.26 8.49 6.34
C PHE A 36 15.55 9.31 6.44
N TYR A 37 16.64 8.82 5.84
CA TYR A 37 17.85 9.63 5.65
C TYR A 37 17.52 10.92 4.90
N LYS A 38 18.08 12.04 5.35
CA LYS A 38 17.80 13.37 4.84
C LYS A 38 18.98 13.91 4.04
N PRO A 39 19.11 13.60 2.74
CA PRO A 39 20.29 13.94 1.94
C PRO A 39 20.45 15.45 1.72
N LEU A 40 19.42 16.24 1.89
CA LEU A 40 19.42 17.69 1.64
C LEU A 40 19.40 18.54 2.93
N GLU A 41 19.57 17.90 4.09
CA GLU A 41 19.58 18.62 5.39
C GLU A 41 20.68 19.68 5.47
N SER A 42 21.85 19.40 4.90
CA SER A 42 22.97 20.35 4.81
C SER A 42 22.66 21.60 3.97
N PHE A 43 21.64 21.55 3.13
CA PHE A 43 21.14 22.68 2.32
C PHE A 43 19.91 23.36 2.93
N GLY A 44 19.53 22.97 4.15
CA GLY A 44 18.37 23.52 4.84
C GLY A 44 17.03 22.91 4.44
N PHE A 45 17.02 21.81 3.69
CA PHE A 45 15.82 21.07 3.31
C PHE A 45 15.66 19.80 4.14
N ASP A 46 14.69 19.78 5.03
CA ASP A 46 14.36 18.65 5.88
C ASP A 46 13.44 17.65 5.15
N MET A 47 14.00 16.99 4.12
CA MET A 47 13.25 16.05 3.25
C MET A 47 13.88 14.66 3.29
N PRO A 48 13.13 13.64 3.74
CA PRO A 48 13.56 12.24 3.71
C PRO A 48 13.84 11.74 2.28
N LEU A 49 14.81 10.84 2.15
CA LEU A 49 15.21 10.25 0.87
C LEU A 49 14.04 9.62 0.12
N VAL A 50 13.16 8.90 0.81
CA VAL A 50 11.98 8.27 0.21
C VAL A 50 11.04 9.31 -0.41
N VAL A 51 10.81 10.43 0.27
CA VAL A 51 9.96 11.52 -0.24
C VAL A 51 10.59 12.19 -1.45
N LEU A 52 11.89 12.49 -1.36
CA LEU A 52 12.65 13.05 -2.48
C LEU A 52 12.57 12.14 -3.71
N TRP A 53 12.80 10.83 -3.54
CA TRP A 53 12.69 9.85 -4.61
C TRP A 53 11.31 9.82 -5.27
N LEU A 54 10.25 9.82 -4.45
CA LEU A 54 8.87 9.81 -4.96
C LEU A 54 8.53 11.09 -5.73
N VAL A 55 8.93 12.26 -5.22
CA VAL A 55 8.70 13.55 -5.90
C VAL A 55 9.45 13.63 -7.22
N VAL A 56 10.74 13.26 -7.23
CA VAL A 56 11.56 13.24 -8.44
C VAL A 56 11.00 12.26 -9.45
N GLY A 57 10.64 11.04 -9.03
CA GLY A 57 10.06 10.03 -9.90
C GLY A 57 8.73 10.45 -10.50
N ALA A 58 7.82 10.99 -9.68
CA ALA A 58 6.52 11.46 -10.12
C ALA A 58 6.62 12.64 -11.09
N THR A 59 7.52 13.58 -10.82
CA THR A 59 7.80 14.71 -11.71
C THR A 59 8.41 14.23 -13.04
N PHE A 60 9.39 13.34 -12.97
CA PHE A 60 9.99 12.74 -14.16
C PHE A 60 8.94 12.06 -15.05
N PHE A 61 8.11 11.19 -14.49
CA PHE A 61 7.08 10.50 -15.28
C PHE A 61 6.03 11.46 -15.81
N THR A 62 5.66 12.49 -15.07
CA THR A 62 4.70 13.50 -15.55
C THR A 62 5.23 14.22 -16.78
N ILE A 63 6.50 14.62 -16.78
CA ILE A 63 7.14 15.30 -17.91
C ILE A 63 7.36 14.30 -19.06
N TYR A 64 7.94 13.12 -18.76
CA TYR A 64 8.26 12.10 -19.75
C TYR A 64 7.01 11.60 -20.52
N MET A 65 5.90 11.45 -19.83
CA MET A 65 4.62 11.04 -20.42
C MET A 65 3.82 12.23 -21.01
N GLY A 66 4.42 13.42 -21.07
CA GLY A 66 3.80 14.60 -21.68
C GLY A 66 2.51 15.04 -20.99
N PHE A 67 2.46 14.99 -19.65
CA PHE A 67 1.28 15.32 -18.84
C PHE A 67 0.08 14.43 -19.13
N ILE A 68 0.29 13.12 -19.13
CA ILE A 68 -0.76 12.11 -19.37
C ILE A 68 -1.93 12.26 -18.38
N ASN A 69 -1.64 12.69 -17.16
CA ASN A 69 -2.61 12.98 -16.10
C ASN A 69 -3.66 14.04 -16.52
N LEU A 70 -3.35 14.93 -17.46
CA LEU A 70 -4.31 15.88 -18.05
C LEU A 70 -4.88 15.36 -19.38
N LYS A 71 -4.01 14.95 -20.27
CA LYS A 71 -4.40 14.51 -21.63
C LYS A 71 -5.22 13.22 -21.63
N GLY A 72 -4.97 12.34 -20.64
CA GLY A 72 -5.61 11.04 -20.54
C GLY A 72 -7.02 11.05 -19.96
N ILE A 73 -7.52 12.14 -19.39
CA ILE A 73 -8.78 12.19 -18.64
C ILE A 73 -9.96 11.68 -19.51
N LYS A 74 -10.10 12.19 -20.74
CA LYS A 74 -11.19 11.78 -21.63
C LYS A 74 -11.11 10.28 -21.95
N HIS A 75 -9.91 9.79 -22.24
CA HIS A 75 -9.69 8.38 -22.55
C HIS A 75 -9.95 7.48 -21.33
N ALA A 76 -9.49 7.89 -20.14
CA ALA A 76 -9.78 7.19 -18.91
C ALA A 76 -11.29 7.07 -18.62
N TYR A 77 -12.03 8.16 -18.84
CA TYR A 77 -13.49 8.14 -18.71
C TYR A 77 -14.15 7.16 -19.69
N GLN A 78 -13.70 7.13 -20.94
CA GLN A 78 -14.21 6.20 -21.95
C GLN A 78 -13.90 4.73 -21.60
N LEU A 79 -12.71 4.46 -21.05
CA LEU A 79 -12.35 3.12 -20.56
C LEU A 79 -13.27 2.67 -19.42
N ILE A 80 -13.53 3.54 -18.44
CA ILE A 80 -14.41 3.25 -17.30
C ILE A 80 -15.85 3.00 -17.78
N ARG A 81 -16.30 3.73 -18.78
CA ARG A 81 -17.62 3.58 -19.37
C ARG A 81 -17.80 2.28 -20.16
N GLY A 82 -16.69 1.61 -20.51
CA GLY A 82 -16.71 0.38 -21.31
C GLY A 82 -16.73 0.61 -22.83
N ASP A 83 -16.43 1.83 -23.29
CA ASP A 83 -16.42 2.14 -24.73
C ASP A 83 -15.41 1.30 -25.54
N TYR A 84 -14.45 0.68 -24.85
CA TYR A 84 -13.41 -0.18 -25.42
C TYR A 84 -13.56 -1.66 -25.07
N ASP A 85 -14.58 -2.04 -24.30
CA ASP A 85 -14.81 -3.44 -23.95
C ASP A 85 -15.28 -4.24 -25.15
N LYS A 86 -14.60 -5.35 -25.46
CA LYS A 86 -14.95 -6.25 -26.55
C LYS A 86 -15.22 -7.65 -26.03
N PRO A 87 -16.23 -8.34 -26.60
CA PRO A 87 -16.41 -9.76 -26.32
C PRO A 87 -15.16 -10.56 -26.66
N GLY A 88 -14.61 -11.29 -25.68
CA GLY A 88 -13.39 -12.08 -25.86
C GLY A 88 -12.09 -11.38 -25.52
N ASP A 89 -12.12 -10.17 -24.95
CA ASP A 89 -10.91 -9.54 -24.42
C ASP A 89 -10.27 -10.41 -23.34
N GLU A 90 -8.94 -10.51 -23.40
CA GLU A 90 -8.17 -11.27 -22.42
C GLU A 90 -8.14 -10.56 -21.07
N GLY A 91 -8.73 -11.17 -20.05
CA GLY A 91 -8.76 -10.64 -18.69
C GLY A 91 -9.82 -11.34 -17.85
N GLU A 92 -9.72 -11.18 -16.53
CA GLU A 92 -10.64 -11.83 -15.60
C GLU A 92 -11.78 -10.89 -15.15
N VAL A 93 -11.62 -9.58 -15.33
CA VAL A 93 -12.53 -8.54 -14.86
C VAL A 93 -12.64 -7.40 -15.88
N SER A 94 -13.78 -6.69 -15.89
CA SER A 94 -13.98 -5.51 -16.74
C SER A 94 -13.09 -4.33 -16.33
N HIS A 95 -12.96 -3.32 -17.19
CA HIS A 95 -12.21 -2.10 -16.86
C HIS A 95 -12.76 -1.38 -15.62
N PHE A 96 -14.08 -1.32 -15.48
CA PHE A 96 -14.73 -0.74 -14.31
C PHE A 96 -14.42 -1.55 -13.04
N GLN A 97 -14.54 -2.88 -13.09
CA GLN A 97 -14.22 -3.75 -11.97
C GLN A 97 -12.75 -3.68 -11.56
N ALA A 98 -11.84 -3.57 -12.53
CA ALA A 98 -10.42 -3.37 -12.26
C ALA A 98 -10.17 -2.05 -11.52
N LEU A 99 -10.84 -0.96 -11.92
CA LEU A 99 -10.73 0.34 -11.26
C LEU A 99 -11.24 0.28 -9.82
N VAL A 100 -12.47 -0.22 -9.59
CA VAL A 100 -13.05 -0.23 -8.23
C VAL A 100 -12.31 -1.18 -7.31
N THR A 101 -11.79 -2.30 -7.81
CA THR A 101 -10.93 -3.21 -7.05
C THR A 101 -9.62 -2.51 -6.65
N ALA A 102 -8.99 -1.78 -7.58
CA ALA A 102 -7.78 -1.01 -7.30
C ALA A 102 -8.04 0.12 -6.29
N LEU A 103 -9.16 0.83 -6.41
CA LEU A 103 -9.57 1.87 -5.45
C LEU A 103 -9.81 1.27 -4.06
N SER A 104 -10.53 0.16 -3.97
CA SER A 104 -10.78 -0.54 -2.71
C SER A 104 -9.48 -0.98 -2.01
N GLY A 105 -8.49 -1.43 -2.77
CA GLY A 105 -7.17 -1.78 -2.22
C GLY A 105 -6.27 -0.58 -1.89
N THR A 106 -6.56 0.59 -2.46
CA THR A 106 -5.73 1.80 -2.29
C THR A 106 -6.26 2.71 -1.18
N VAL A 107 -7.58 2.82 -1.05
CA VAL A 107 -8.21 3.65 -0.01
C VAL A 107 -8.13 2.93 1.34
N GLY A 108 -7.40 3.52 2.27
CA GLY A 108 -7.17 2.96 3.60
C GLY A 108 -6.89 4.06 4.61
N LEU A 109 -6.38 3.69 5.78
CA LEU A 109 -6.06 4.63 6.87
C LEU A 109 -5.08 5.73 6.46
N GLY A 110 -4.15 5.45 5.55
CA GLY A 110 -3.23 6.47 5.02
C GLY A 110 -3.95 7.63 4.35
N ASN A 111 -5.02 7.35 3.61
CA ASN A 111 -5.81 8.37 2.91
C ASN A 111 -6.82 9.09 3.82
N ILE A 112 -7.14 8.53 4.97
CA ILE A 112 -8.13 9.09 5.92
C ILE A 112 -7.41 9.70 7.12
N ALA A 113 -6.91 8.87 8.02
CA ALA A 113 -6.24 9.32 9.24
C ALA A 113 -4.89 9.99 8.95
N GLY A 114 -4.11 9.46 7.99
CA GLY A 114 -2.83 10.04 7.59
C GLY A 114 -2.97 11.46 7.04
N VAL A 115 -4.03 11.74 6.28
CA VAL A 115 -4.35 13.09 5.81
C VAL A 115 -4.72 14.02 6.96
N ALA A 116 -5.55 13.55 7.91
CA ALA A 116 -5.90 14.34 9.08
C ALA A 116 -4.67 14.69 9.93
N VAL A 117 -3.77 13.72 10.15
CA VAL A 117 -2.49 13.96 10.85
C VAL A 117 -1.61 14.95 10.08
N ALA A 118 -1.49 14.80 8.77
CA ALA A 118 -0.71 15.72 7.94
C ALA A 118 -1.23 17.16 8.02
N ILE A 119 -2.55 17.36 8.02
CA ILE A 119 -3.17 18.69 8.15
C ILE A 119 -2.97 19.25 9.56
N SER A 120 -3.09 18.41 10.60
CA SER A 120 -2.90 18.87 11.99
C SER A 120 -1.45 19.32 12.28
N LEU A 121 -0.46 18.73 11.63
CA LEU A 121 0.96 19.06 11.77
C LEU A 121 1.40 20.20 10.82
N GLY A 122 0.96 20.14 9.56
CA GLY A 122 1.40 21.03 8.49
C GLY A 122 0.42 22.16 8.15
N GLY A 123 -0.73 22.22 8.82
CA GLY A 123 -1.77 23.21 8.56
C GLY A 123 -2.38 23.10 7.15
N ALA A 124 -3.00 24.18 6.70
CA ALA A 124 -3.66 24.23 5.38
C ALA A 124 -2.70 23.99 4.21
N GLY A 125 -1.42 24.34 4.35
CA GLY A 125 -0.39 24.08 3.34
C GLY A 125 -0.18 22.61 3.03
N ALA A 126 -0.38 21.72 4.01
CA ALA A 126 -0.28 20.28 3.79
C ALA A 126 -1.30 19.79 2.76
N THR A 127 -2.52 20.33 2.76
CA THR A 127 -3.55 19.98 1.78
C THR A 127 -3.11 20.31 0.35
N PHE A 128 -2.54 21.49 0.15
CA PHE A 128 -2.01 21.89 -1.16
C PHE A 128 -0.94 20.92 -1.67
N TRP A 129 0.04 20.61 -0.82
CA TRP A 129 1.13 19.70 -1.19
C TRP A 129 0.66 18.28 -1.45
N MET A 130 -0.32 17.78 -0.68
CA MET A 130 -0.92 16.45 -0.91
C MET A 130 -1.67 16.39 -2.24
N ILE A 131 -2.43 17.43 -2.60
CA ILE A 131 -3.10 17.50 -3.91
C ILE A 131 -2.07 17.51 -5.05
N LEU A 132 -1.02 18.32 -4.93
CA LEU A 132 0.05 18.38 -5.93
C LEU A 132 0.78 17.03 -6.06
N ALA A 133 1.11 16.41 -4.94
CA ALA A 133 1.75 15.07 -4.92
C ALA A 133 0.84 14.02 -5.55
N GLY A 134 -0.46 14.04 -5.26
CA GLY A 134 -1.44 13.16 -5.88
C GLY A 134 -1.53 13.35 -7.38
N PHE A 135 -1.57 14.59 -7.83
CA PHE A 135 -1.60 14.93 -9.26
C PHE A 135 -0.35 14.41 -10.00
N LEU A 136 0.84 14.64 -9.46
CA LEU A 136 2.08 14.11 -10.04
C LEU A 136 2.13 12.58 -9.97
N GLY A 137 1.65 11.99 -8.88
CA GLY A 137 1.60 10.55 -8.65
C GLY A 137 0.74 9.78 -9.65
N MET A 138 -0.27 10.43 -10.25
CA MET A 138 -1.10 9.82 -11.30
C MET A 138 -0.27 9.28 -12.47
N SER A 139 0.75 10.01 -12.91
CA SER A 139 1.64 9.60 -13.99
C SER A 139 2.50 8.39 -13.62
N SER A 140 2.98 8.31 -12.39
CA SER A 140 3.70 7.14 -11.88
C SER A 140 2.80 5.90 -11.85
N LYS A 141 1.57 6.06 -11.38
CA LYS A 141 0.59 4.97 -11.35
C LYS A 141 0.19 4.50 -12.75
N PHE A 142 0.05 5.42 -13.69
CA PHE A 142 -0.20 5.09 -15.09
C PHE A 142 0.92 4.22 -15.67
N VAL A 143 2.18 4.58 -15.43
CA VAL A 143 3.33 3.79 -15.89
C VAL A 143 3.36 2.42 -15.24
N GLU A 144 3.14 2.34 -13.92
CA GLU A 144 3.09 1.08 -13.17
C GLU A 144 2.02 0.13 -13.74
N CYS A 145 0.78 0.59 -13.90
CA CYS A 145 -0.32 -0.21 -14.42
C CYS A 145 -0.06 -0.65 -15.87
N THR A 146 0.46 0.26 -16.71
CA THR A 146 0.82 -0.04 -18.09
C THR A 146 1.88 -1.14 -18.18
N LEU A 147 2.92 -1.07 -17.35
CA LEU A 147 3.94 -2.12 -17.28
C LEU A 147 3.36 -3.44 -16.75
N GLY A 148 2.48 -3.37 -15.75
CA GLY A 148 1.79 -4.54 -15.21
C GLY A 148 0.99 -5.29 -16.29
N VAL A 149 0.24 -4.59 -17.11
CA VAL A 149 -0.51 -5.17 -18.23
C VAL A 149 0.42 -5.65 -19.34
N LYS A 150 1.42 -4.85 -19.73
CA LYS A 150 2.34 -5.17 -20.83
C LYS A 150 3.15 -6.44 -20.61
N TYR A 151 3.54 -6.72 -19.38
CA TYR A 151 4.40 -7.85 -19.01
C TYR A 151 3.64 -8.96 -18.27
N ARG A 152 2.31 -8.90 -18.23
CA ARG A 152 1.48 -9.96 -17.68
C ARG A 152 1.69 -11.29 -18.42
N LYS A 153 1.49 -12.37 -17.73
CA LYS A 153 1.47 -13.73 -18.30
C LYS A 153 0.08 -14.29 -18.16
N LEU A 154 -0.39 -14.97 -19.21
CA LEU A 154 -1.59 -15.78 -19.16
C LEU A 154 -1.17 -17.23 -19.10
N ASN A 155 -1.82 -18.02 -18.25
CA ASN A 155 -1.67 -19.46 -18.25
C ASN A 155 -2.67 -20.11 -19.21
N ASP A 156 -2.57 -21.43 -19.41
CA ASP A 156 -3.45 -22.19 -20.31
C ASP A 156 -4.93 -22.18 -19.86
N LEU A 157 -5.20 -21.81 -18.62
CA LEU A 157 -6.55 -21.68 -18.06
C LEU A 157 -7.13 -20.26 -18.23
N GLY A 158 -6.38 -19.33 -18.85
CA GLY A 158 -6.77 -17.93 -19.01
C GLY A 158 -6.60 -17.07 -17.76
N GLU A 159 -5.94 -17.60 -16.70
CA GLU A 159 -5.66 -16.80 -15.51
C GLU A 159 -4.49 -15.85 -15.76
N VAL A 160 -4.63 -14.63 -15.25
CA VAL A 160 -3.67 -13.56 -15.44
C VAL A 160 -2.72 -13.45 -14.25
N SER A 161 -1.43 -13.50 -14.51
CA SER A 161 -0.37 -13.23 -13.53
C SER A 161 0.44 -12.02 -13.97
N GLY A 162 0.51 -10.99 -13.12
CA GLY A 162 1.18 -9.72 -13.46
C GLY A 162 1.71 -9.00 -12.23
N GLY A 163 2.18 -7.78 -12.46
CA GLY A 163 2.68 -6.91 -11.40
C GLY A 163 4.19 -6.69 -11.44
N PRO A 164 4.75 -6.01 -10.41
CA PRO A 164 6.16 -5.60 -10.40
C PRO A 164 7.15 -6.74 -10.57
N MET A 165 6.91 -7.92 -9.99
CA MET A 165 7.78 -9.07 -10.14
C MET A 165 7.94 -9.47 -11.61
N TYR A 166 6.87 -9.40 -12.39
CA TYR A 166 6.86 -9.78 -13.80
C TYR A 166 7.51 -8.73 -14.68
N TYR A 167 7.19 -7.44 -14.53
CA TYR A 167 7.81 -6.43 -15.37
C TYR A 167 9.27 -6.13 -15.00
N LEU A 168 9.68 -6.31 -13.74
CA LEU A 168 11.08 -6.22 -13.34
C LEU A 168 11.90 -7.36 -13.95
N SER A 169 11.44 -8.60 -13.83
CA SER A 169 12.16 -9.75 -14.36
C SER A 169 12.20 -9.75 -15.89
N GLU A 170 11.06 -9.62 -16.55
CA GLU A 170 10.96 -9.71 -18.01
C GLU A 170 11.44 -8.43 -18.73
N GLY A 171 11.09 -7.26 -18.19
CA GLY A 171 11.48 -5.98 -18.77
C GLY A 171 13.00 -5.76 -18.76
N LEU A 172 13.67 -6.10 -17.64
CA LEU A 172 15.12 -6.02 -17.56
C LEU A 172 15.81 -7.14 -18.34
N ARG A 173 15.22 -8.33 -18.42
CA ARG A 173 15.71 -9.41 -19.27
C ARG A 173 15.79 -8.99 -20.73
N ARG A 174 14.74 -8.35 -21.25
CA ARG A 174 14.71 -7.84 -22.64
C ARG A 174 15.76 -6.75 -22.91
N LYS A 175 16.24 -6.07 -21.86
CA LYS A 175 17.30 -5.06 -21.94
C LYS A 175 18.71 -5.64 -21.68
N GLY A 176 18.85 -6.96 -21.53
CA GLY A 176 20.13 -7.62 -21.26
C GLY A 176 20.52 -7.72 -19.78
N TYR A 177 19.68 -7.24 -18.87
CA TYR A 177 19.94 -7.23 -17.42
C TYR A 177 19.16 -8.31 -16.66
N ALA A 178 19.13 -9.54 -17.17
CA ALA A 178 18.31 -10.64 -16.64
C ALA A 178 18.59 -10.94 -15.15
N GLY A 179 19.86 -10.97 -14.73
CA GLY A 179 20.24 -11.21 -13.34
C GLY A 179 19.71 -10.15 -12.39
N LEU A 180 19.89 -8.87 -12.73
CA LEU A 180 19.38 -7.74 -11.95
C LEU A 180 17.85 -7.79 -11.86
N GLY A 181 17.16 -8.07 -12.97
CA GLY A 181 15.71 -8.18 -13.01
C GLY A 181 15.17 -9.23 -12.08
N LYS A 182 15.83 -10.41 -12.03
CA LYS A 182 15.43 -11.51 -11.13
C LYS A 182 15.63 -11.14 -9.65
N VAL A 183 16.76 -10.53 -9.31
CA VAL A 183 17.03 -10.09 -7.92
C VAL A 183 15.99 -9.06 -7.46
N LEU A 184 15.75 -8.03 -8.27
CA LEU A 184 14.79 -6.98 -7.93
C LEU A 184 13.36 -7.54 -7.82
N ALA A 185 12.98 -8.49 -8.66
CA ALA A 185 11.67 -9.13 -8.59
C ALA A 185 11.48 -9.91 -7.27
N VAL A 186 12.52 -10.64 -6.82
CA VAL A 186 12.48 -11.38 -5.55
C VAL A 186 12.45 -10.42 -4.36
N VAL A 187 13.29 -9.40 -4.36
CA VAL A 187 13.30 -8.38 -3.30
C VAL A 187 11.94 -7.70 -3.20
N PHE A 188 11.37 -7.29 -4.33
CA PHE A 188 10.03 -6.72 -4.36
C PHE A 188 8.99 -7.67 -3.78
N ALA A 189 9.00 -8.95 -4.15
CA ALA A 189 8.04 -9.93 -3.65
C ALA A 189 8.11 -10.09 -2.13
N ILE A 190 9.31 -10.16 -1.55
CA ILE A 190 9.51 -10.25 -0.10
C ILE A 190 8.98 -8.99 0.60
N LEU A 191 9.34 -7.80 0.08
CA LEU A 191 8.88 -6.53 0.64
C LEU A 191 7.36 -6.35 0.52
N ALA A 192 6.76 -6.80 -0.59
CA ALA A 192 5.32 -6.75 -0.81
C ALA A 192 4.56 -7.65 0.18
N ILE A 193 5.08 -8.85 0.47
CA ILE A 193 4.51 -9.73 1.50
C ILE A 193 4.55 -9.04 2.86
N GLY A 194 5.71 -8.51 3.27
CA GLY A 194 5.85 -7.79 4.54
C GLY A 194 4.93 -6.57 4.65
N GLY A 195 4.86 -5.77 3.59
CA GLY A 195 3.98 -4.60 3.52
C GLY A 195 2.49 -4.96 3.60
N SER A 196 2.10 -6.07 2.96
CA SER A 196 0.71 -6.55 2.99
C SER A 196 0.29 -7.02 4.39
N PHE A 197 1.16 -7.71 5.12
CA PHE A 197 0.88 -8.11 6.50
C PHE A 197 0.79 -6.91 7.45
N GLY A 198 1.74 -5.97 7.38
CA GLY A 198 1.80 -4.82 8.28
C GLY A 198 0.76 -3.75 7.95
N GLY A 199 1.11 -2.85 7.04
CA GLY A 199 0.29 -1.69 6.70
C GLY A 199 -1.01 -2.04 5.98
N GLY A 200 -1.00 -3.08 5.14
CA GLY A 200 -2.17 -3.50 4.35
C GLY A 200 -3.24 -4.21 5.16
N ASN A 201 -2.89 -4.90 6.25
CA ASN A 201 -3.83 -5.72 7.01
C ASN A 201 -3.82 -5.40 8.51
N MET A 202 -2.75 -5.73 9.23
CA MET A 202 -2.72 -5.67 10.68
C MET A 202 -3.00 -4.25 11.22
N PHE A 203 -2.40 -3.24 10.60
CA PHE A 203 -2.62 -1.85 10.97
C PHE A 203 -4.08 -1.42 10.75
N GLN A 204 -4.69 -1.80 9.62
CA GLN A 204 -6.09 -1.48 9.30
C GLN A 204 -7.04 -2.12 10.33
N ALA A 205 -6.87 -3.40 10.62
CA ALA A 205 -7.70 -4.12 11.58
C ALA A 205 -7.55 -3.57 13.00
N ASN A 206 -6.32 -3.25 13.43
CA ASN A 206 -6.04 -2.69 14.75
C ASN A 206 -6.72 -1.33 14.94
N GLN A 207 -6.56 -0.41 13.98
CA GLN A 207 -7.14 0.93 14.08
C GLN A 207 -8.68 0.91 13.98
N SER A 208 -9.22 -0.01 13.18
CA SER A 208 -10.67 -0.22 13.10
C SER A 208 -11.24 -0.68 14.45
N PHE A 209 -10.57 -1.63 15.10
CA PHE A 209 -10.94 -2.07 16.45
C PHE A 209 -10.79 -0.96 17.49
N ALA A 210 -9.69 -0.23 17.48
CA ALA A 210 -9.45 0.88 18.41
C ALA A 210 -10.56 1.93 18.33
N GLN A 211 -10.99 2.27 17.11
CA GLN A 211 -12.09 3.21 16.92
C GLN A 211 -13.43 2.65 17.42
N LEU A 212 -13.70 1.36 17.17
CA LEU A 212 -14.91 0.70 17.68
C LEU A 212 -14.96 0.71 19.21
N ALA A 213 -13.85 0.34 19.87
CA ALA A 213 -13.75 0.32 21.32
C ALA A 213 -13.88 1.73 21.93
N ASN A 214 -13.34 2.75 21.25
CA ASN A 214 -13.46 4.15 21.68
C ASN A 214 -14.93 4.64 21.65
N VAL A 215 -15.69 4.25 20.62
CA VAL A 215 -17.12 4.65 20.49
C VAL A 215 -18.01 3.80 21.40
N PHE A 216 -17.70 2.53 21.52
CA PHE A 216 -18.47 1.56 22.31
C PHE A 216 -17.58 0.85 23.34
N PRO A 217 -17.45 1.36 24.57
CA PRO A 217 -16.57 0.80 25.60
C PRO A 217 -16.84 -0.67 25.94
N VAL A 218 -18.04 -1.18 25.63
CA VAL A 218 -18.39 -2.60 25.80
C VAL A 218 -17.48 -3.55 25.02
N PHE A 219 -16.77 -3.07 24.00
CA PHE A 219 -15.81 -3.85 23.21
C PHE A 219 -14.38 -3.79 23.75
N GLU A 220 -14.07 -2.99 24.75
CA GLU A 220 -12.74 -2.96 25.35
C GLU A 220 -12.27 -4.37 25.74
N GLY A 221 -11.02 -4.69 25.42
CA GLY A 221 -10.43 -6.01 25.66
C GLY A 221 -10.92 -7.15 24.77
N LYS A 222 -11.86 -6.90 23.85
CA LYS A 222 -12.45 -7.93 22.96
C LYS A 222 -11.84 -7.97 21.55
N GLY A 223 -10.61 -7.47 21.38
CA GLY A 223 -9.94 -7.37 20.06
C GLY A 223 -9.81 -8.72 19.35
N PHE A 224 -9.59 -9.80 20.09
CA PHE A 224 -9.52 -11.14 19.50
C PHE A 224 -10.84 -11.55 18.81
N TRP A 225 -11.97 -11.37 19.48
CA TRP A 225 -13.28 -11.70 18.92
C TRP A 225 -13.65 -10.82 17.72
N TYR A 226 -13.34 -9.53 17.81
CA TYR A 226 -13.50 -8.61 16.69
C TYR A 226 -12.66 -9.06 15.49
N GLY A 227 -11.37 -9.38 15.71
CA GLY A 227 -10.49 -9.85 14.65
C GLY A 227 -10.99 -11.12 13.98
N LEU A 228 -11.53 -12.07 14.75
CA LEU A 228 -12.09 -13.31 14.23
C LEU A 228 -13.32 -13.08 13.35
N VAL A 229 -14.22 -12.19 13.77
CA VAL A 229 -15.39 -11.81 12.97
C VAL A 229 -14.97 -11.14 11.66
N VAL A 230 -14.04 -10.18 11.71
CA VAL A 230 -13.53 -9.50 10.52
C VAL A 230 -12.84 -10.50 9.59
N ALA A 231 -11.98 -11.38 10.14
CA ALA A 231 -11.30 -12.42 9.36
C ALA A 231 -12.28 -13.36 8.63
N PHE A 232 -13.40 -13.70 9.27
CA PHE A 232 -14.45 -14.51 8.66
C PHE A 232 -15.07 -13.81 7.43
N PHE A 233 -15.48 -12.54 7.57
CA PHE A 233 -16.06 -11.80 6.45
C PHE A 233 -15.08 -11.55 5.32
N VAL A 234 -13.85 -11.17 5.64
CA VAL A 234 -12.78 -11.00 4.65
C VAL A 234 -12.48 -12.33 3.96
N GLY A 235 -12.41 -13.43 4.71
CA GLY A 235 -12.19 -14.77 4.17
C GLY A 235 -13.22 -15.17 3.12
N ILE A 236 -14.51 -14.91 3.36
CA ILE A 236 -15.58 -15.19 2.39
C ILE A 236 -15.35 -14.46 1.07
N VAL A 237 -14.80 -13.26 1.12
CA VAL A 237 -14.56 -12.44 -0.09
C VAL A 237 -13.31 -12.92 -0.84
N ILE A 238 -12.19 -13.12 -0.12
CA ILE A 238 -10.89 -13.39 -0.76
C ILE A 238 -10.75 -14.83 -1.29
N ILE A 239 -11.43 -15.82 -0.69
CA ILE A 239 -11.35 -17.24 -1.12
C ILE A 239 -11.83 -17.42 -2.56
N GLY A 240 -12.67 -16.55 -3.07
CA GLY A 240 -13.14 -16.60 -4.47
C GLY A 240 -12.20 -15.93 -5.48
N GLY A 241 -11.01 -15.49 -5.07
CA GLY A 241 -10.03 -14.83 -5.94
C GLY A 241 -10.49 -13.48 -6.47
N ILE A 242 -9.77 -12.97 -7.49
CA ILE A 242 -9.99 -11.62 -8.02
C ILE A 242 -11.41 -11.42 -8.58
N LYS A 243 -12.01 -12.44 -9.17
CA LYS A 243 -13.39 -12.38 -9.69
C LYS A 243 -14.41 -12.12 -8.60
N LYS A 244 -14.25 -12.75 -7.43
CA LYS A 244 -15.16 -12.54 -6.31
C LYS A 244 -14.89 -11.22 -5.60
N ILE A 245 -13.63 -10.85 -5.42
CA ILE A 245 -13.24 -9.56 -4.87
C ILE A 245 -13.86 -8.44 -5.71
N SER A 246 -13.67 -8.46 -7.04
CA SER A 246 -14.19 -7.45 -7.95
C SER A 246 -15.73 -7.38 -7.94
N SER A 247 -16.41 -8.54 -7.87
CA SER A 247 -17.88 -8.56 -7.81
C SER A 247 -18.47 -8.05 -6.50
N VAL A 248 -17.69 -7.99 -5.43
CA VAL A 248 -18.09 -7.37 -4.15
C VAL A 248 -17.79 -5.88 -4.14
N THR A 249 -16.66 -5.48 -4.71
CA THR A 249 -16.22 -4.08 -4.72
C THR A 249 -16.93 -3.21 -5.76
N ASP A 250 -17.58 -3.80 -6.78
CA ASP A 250 -18.33 -3.06 -7.81
C ASP A 250 -19.79 -2.74 -7.41
N LYS A 251 -20.23 -3.16 -6.21
CA LYS A 251 -21.56 -2.90 -5.64
C LYS A 251 -21.56 -1.70 -4.72
#